data_202a11c511907875780de1543cfafae1
#
_entry.id   202a11c511907875780de1543cfafae1
#
_cell.length_a   1.000
_cell.length_b   1.000
_cell.length_c   1.000
_cell.angle_alpha   90.00
_cell.angle_beta   90.00
_cell.angle_gamma   90.00
#
_symmetry.space_group_name_H-M   'P 1'
#
loop_
_entity.id
_entity.type
_entity.pdbx_description
1 polymer ?
#
loop_
_entity_poly.entity_id
_entity_poly.type
_entity_poly.pdbx_seq_one_letter_code
_entity_poly.pdbx_strand_id
1 'polypeptide(L)'
;MIASLLDTNLILDDYYEKRENHEKFQKFVANYKYGELSYTLTVLTECVERISRVLAEFSSTLNNAITARHKSEKPWDDLKAQNRKELIDQIISSIKTNPQKYEKDAPVLIQLFEVLSKYIETWSELEVRELYTSTIPNLVSEFVNYLRGRFNRVAPYSPSTDLELKEKTKDIQSVLSQVFIKPYDSNDRKITYDILMLILWGTDKGITFSTVTFYTNDHAFLKNLINLQSKYMGDSNPKSICARERIRFSNPYNESYLGGETSEV
;
A
#
# COMPACT_ATOMS: atom_id res chain seq x y z
N MET A 1 11.14 -15.71 17.79
CA MET A 1 9.83 -15.35 17.17
C MET A 1 10.11 -14.90 15.76
N ILE A 2 9.21 -15.19 14.81
CA ILE A 2 9.32 -14.76 13.41
C ILE A 2 8.29 -13.65 13.16
N ALA A 3 8.68 -12.57 12.52
CA ALA A 3 7.77 -11.55 12.03
C ALA A 3 7.59 -11.68 10.52
N SER A 4 6.36 -11.54 10.04
CA SER A 4 6.01 -11.57 8.62
C SER A 4 5.32 -10.27 8.24
N LEU A 5 6.04 -9.43 7.52
CA LEU A 5 5.62 -8.07 7.19
C LEU A 5 5.16 -7.99 5.74
N LEU A 6 4.09 -7.25 5.53
CA LEU A 6 3.51 -6.97 4.22
C LEU A 6 3.91 -5.58 3.73
N ASP A 7 4.17 -5.48 2.44
CA ASP A 7 4.29 -4.21 1.72
C ASP A 7 2.92 -3.60 1.43
N THR A 8 2.91 -2.30 1.20
CA THR A 8 1.74 -1.48 0.80
C THR A 8 0.98 -2.08 -0.38
N ASN A 9 1.68 -2.51 -1.42
CA ASN A 9 1.04 -3.08 -2.62
C ASN A 9 0.22 -4.33 -2.30
N LEU A 10 0.72 -5.21 -1.43
CA LEU A 10 0.03 -6.44 -1.03
C LEU A 10 -1.23 -6.15 -0.21
N ILE A 11 -1.16 -5.18 0.69
CA ILE A 11 -2.31 -4.74 1.48
C ILE A 11 -3.41 -4.16 0.57
N LEU A 12 -3.01 -3.37 -0.42
CA LEU A 12 -3.95 -2.82 -1.39
C LEU A 12 -4.51 -3.88 -2.34
N ASP A 13 -3.72 -4.91 -2.67
CA ASP A 13 -4.20 -6.09 -3.42
C ASP A 13 -5.24 -6.88 -2.61
N ASP A 14 -5.13 -6.93 -1.27
CA ASP A 14 -6.15 -7.52 -0.40
C ASP A 14 -7.44 -6.68 -0.33
N TYR A 15 -7.29 -5.37 -0.20
CA TYR A 15 -8.43 -4.47 0.02
C TYR A 15 -9.27 -4.21 -1.23
N TYR A 16 -8.62 -4.09 -2.40
CA TYR A 16 -9.29 -3.78 -3.64
C TYR A 16 -9.49 -5.02 -4.53
N GLU A 17 -10.71 -5.57 -4.56
CA GLU A 17 -11.07 -6.78 -5.32
C GLU A 17 -10.77 -6.68 -6.83
N LYS A 18 -10.80 -5.49 -7.41
CA LYS A 18 -10.53 -5.25 -8.84
C LYS A 18 -9.04 -5.08 -9.18
N ARG A 19 -8.15 -5.15 -8.22
CA ARG A 19 -6.72 -5.18 -8.52
C ARG A 19 -6.31 -6.51 -9.11
N GLU A 20 -5.40 -6.44 -10.07
CA GLU A 20 -4.91 -7.60 -10.85
C GLU A 20 -4.44 -8.78 -9.98
N ASN A 21 -3.84 -8.46 -8.83
CA ASN A 21 -3.27 -9.47 -7.96
C ASN A 21 -4.15 -9.86 -6.76
N HIS A 22 -5.39 -9.36 -6.67
CA HIS A 22 -6.28 -9.66 -5.54
C HIS A 22 -6.40 -11.17 -5.28
N GLU A 23 -6.77 -11.95 -6.30
CA GLU A 23 -6.92 -13.41 -6.17
C GLU A 23 -5.61 -14.11 -5.78
N LYS A 24 -4.47 -13.65 -6.31
CA LYS A 24 -3.16 -14.20 -5.95
C LYS A 24 -2.86 -13.96 -4.47
N PHE A 25 -3.17 -12.76 -3.97
CA PHE A 25 -2.98 -12.44 -2.57
C PHE A 25 -3.90 -13.28 -1.67
N GLN A 26 -5.18 -13.46 -2.04
CA GLN A 26 -6.09 -14.33 -1.29
C GLN A 26 -5.57 -15.77 -1.20
N LYS A 27 -5.04 -16.32 -2.31
CA LYS A 27 -4.40 -17.65 -2.32
C LYS A 27 -3.16 -17.69 -1.41
N PHE A 28 -2.33 -16.66 -1.45
CA PHE A 28 -1.18 -16.55 -0.56
C PHE A 28 -1.61 -16.59 0.92
N VAL A 29 -2.57 -15.75 1.31
CA VAL A 29 -3.06 -15.70 2.70
C VAL A 29 -3.68 -17.04 3.12
N ALA A 30 -4.47 -17.68 2.26
CA ALA A 30 -5.09 -18.98 2.55
C ALA A 30 -4.06 -20.09 2.79
N ASN A 31 -2.91 -20.04 2.11
CA ASN A 31 -1.83 -21.01 2.23
C ASN A 31 -0.75 -20.63 3.26
N TYR A 32 -0.86 -19.42 3.83
CA TYR A 32 0.15 -18.94 4.77
C TYR A 32 0.05 -19.65 6.13
N LYS A 33 1.15 -20.26 6.58
CA LYS A 33 1.20 -21.11 7.79
C LYS A 33 2.18 -20.63 8.87
N TYR A 34 2.87 -19.50 8.63
CA TYR A 34 4.02 -19.09 9.46
C TYR A 34 3.67 -18.08 10.57
N GLY A 35 2.41 -18.03 10.99
CA GLY A 35 1.95 -17.11 12.03
C GLY A 35 1.07 -16.00 11.49
N GLU A 36 1.18 -14.81 12.05
CA GLU A 36 0.33 -13.69 11.70
C GLU A 36 1.05 -12.73 10.74
N LEU A 37 0.33 -12.31 9.70
CA LEU A 37 0.79 -11.26 8.80
C LEU A 37 0.66 -9.91 9.48
N SER A 38 1.66 -9.06 9.30
CA SER A 38 1.79 -7.80 10.01
C SER A 38 2.18 -6.65 9.08
N TYR A 39 2.03 -5.42 9.55
CA TYR A 39 2.47 -4.21 8.87
C TYR A 39 3.09 -3.21 9.86
N THR A 40 3.97 -2.33 9.36
CA THR A 40 4.54 -1.24 10.15
C THR A 40 3.71 0.05 10.03
N LEU A 41 3.98 1.03 10.90
CA LEU A 41 3.32 2.33 10.79
C LEU A 41 3.64 3.03 9.46
N THR A 42 4.85 2.87 8.95
CA THR A 42 5.25 3.43 7.63
C THR A 42 4.39 2.87 6.51
N VAL A 43 4.17 1.55 6.48
CA VAL A 43 3.28 0.89 5.51
C VAL A 43 1.85 1.39 5.64
N LEU A 44 1.32 1.51 6.87
CA LEU A 44 -0.02 2.06 7.10
C LEU A 44 -0.14 3.48 6.55
N THR A 45 0.85 4.34 6.85
CA THR A 45 0.85 5.73 6.38
C THR A 45 0.84 5.79 4.86
N GLU A 46 1.67 5.01 4.19
CA GLU A 46 1.70 4.94 2.74
C GLU A 46 0.37 4.43 2.15
N CYS A 47 -0.24 3.40 2.73
CA CYS A 47 -1.56 2.92 2.33
C CYS A 47 -2.61 4.04 2.42
N VAL A 48 -2.66 4.76 3.54
CA VAL A 48 -3.59 5.87 3.75
C VAL A 48 -3.35 7.00 2.74
N GLU A 49 -2.10 7.37 2.49
CA GLU A 49 -1.74 8.37 1.50
C GLU A 49 -2.19 7.97 0.09
N ARG A 50 -1.98 6.71 -0.29
CA ARG A 50 -2.42 6.20 -1.61
C ARG A 50 -3.93 6.18 -1.76
N ILE A 51 -4.67 5.70 -0.76
CA ILE A 51 -6.13 5.71 -0.78
C ILE A 51 -6.66 7.15 -0.83
N SER A 52 -6.10 8.05 -0.02
CA SER A 52 -6.50 9.46 -0.02
C SER A 52 -6.26 10.12 -1.38
N ARG A 53 -5.16 9.78 -2.05
CA ARG A 53 -4.88 10.27 -3.41
C ARG A 53 -5.91 9.74 -4.43
N VAL A 54 -6.25 8.45 -4.39
CA VAL A 54 -7.27 7.86 -5.29
C VAL A 54 -8.62 8.52 -5.06
N LEU A 55 -9.02 8.74 -3.81
CA LEU A 55 -10.27 9.39 -3.46
C LEU A 55 -10.28 10.87 -3.87
N ALA A 56 -9.15 11.57 -3.76
CA ALA A 56 -9.02 12.95 -4.25
C ALA A 56 -9.14 13.02 -5.78
N GLU A 57 -8.52 12.10 -6.52
CA GLU A 57 -8.63 12.01 -7.97
C GLU A 57 -10.07 11.68 -8.40
N PHE A 58 -10.73 10.75 -7.71
CA PHE A 58 -12.15 10.44 -7.92
C PHE A 58 -13.02 11.69 -7.75
N SER A 59 -12.86 12.40 -6.63
CA SER A 59 -13.60 13.63 -6.32
C SER A 59 -13.36 14.72 -7.36
N SER A 60 -12.10 14.95 -7.70
CA SER A 60 -11.71 15.98 -8.69
C SER A 60 -12.30 15.66 -10.06
N THR A 61 -12.20 14.41 -10.51
CA THR A 61 -12.72 13.97 -11.81
C THR A 61 -14.24 14.14 -11.89
N LEU A 62 -14.97 13.73 -10.85
CA LEU A 62 -16.43 13.87 -10.79
C LEU A 62 -16.83 15.36 -10.76
N ASN A 63 -16.21 16.17 -9.90
CA ASN A 63 -16.54 17.60 -9.78
C ASN A 63 -16.25 18.36 -11.08
N ASN A 64 -15.14 18.06 -11.76
CA ASN A 64 -14.81 18.67 -13.04
C ASN A 64 -15.85 18.33 -14.13
N ALA A 65 -16.30 17.07 -14.16
CA ALA A 65 -17.32 16.63 -15.12
C ALA A 65 -18.68 17.30 -14.87
N ILE A 66 -19.10 17.40 -13.61
CA ILE A 66 -20.32 18.12 -13.21
C ILE A 66 -20.21 19.60 -13.59
N THR A 67 -19.11 20.25 -13.22
CA THR A 67 -18.89 21.69 -13.48
C THR A 67 -18.85 22.00 -14.98
N ALA A 68 -18.20 21.16 -15.77
CA ALA A 68 -18.16 21.32 -17.23
C ALA A 68 -19.58 21.27 -17.84
N ARG A 69 -20.41 20.38 -17.33
CA ARG A 69 -21.80 20.21 -17.81
C ARG A 69 -22.70 21.37 -17.37
N HIS A 70 -22.54 21.89 -16.15
CA HIS A 70 -23.24 23.08 -15.68
C HIS A 70 -23.02 24.32 -16.55
N LYS A 71 -21.86 24.44 -17.21
CA LYS A 71 -21.56 25.57 -18.10
C LYS A 71 -22.24 25.47 -19.48
N SER A 72 -22.58 24.23 -19.87
CA SER A 72 -23.10 23.95 -21.23
C SER A 72 -24.58 23.54 -21.27
N GLU A 73 -25.14 23.12 -20.14
CA GLU A 73 -26.48 22.54 -20.05
C GLU A 73 -27.20 22.97 -18.76
N LYS A 74 -28.17 22.18 -18.30
CA LYS A 74 -28.97 22.41 -17.11
C LYS A 74 -28.22 22.09 -15.82
N PRO A 75 -28.61 22.68 -14.67
CA PRO A 75 -28.15 22.29 -13.36
C PRO A 75 -28.32 20.78 -13.10
N TRP A 76 -27.54 20.24 -12.17
CA TRP A 76 -27.53 18.78 -11.87
C TRP A 76 -28.92 18.23 -11.58
N ASP A 77 -29.69 18.93 -10.74
CA ASP A 77 -31.02 18.48 -10.31
C ASP A 77 -32.05 18.48 -11.45
N ASP A 78 -31.81 19.29 -12.48
CA ASP A 78 -32.65 19.33 -13.68
C ASP A 78 -32.25 18.29 -14.75
N LEU A 79 -31.14 17.56 -14.54
CA LEU A 79 -30.74 16.50 -15.45
C LEU A 79 -31.59 15.27 -15.24
N LYS A 80 -32.03 14.66 -16.36
CA LYS A 80 -32.69 13.35 -16.33
C LYS A 80 -31.73 12.31 -15.77
N ALA A 81 -32.24 11.32 -15.05
CA ALA A 81 -31.47 10.20 -14.50
C ALA A 81 -30.53 9.56 -15.52
N GLN A 82 -31.01 9.32 -16.73
CA GLN A 82 -30.24 8.77 -17.83
C GLN A 82 -29.01 9.63 -18.19
N ASN A 83 -29.13 10.97 -18.20
CA ASN A 83 -28.02 11.87 -18.53
C ASN A 83 -26.96 11.88 -17.43
N ARG A 84 -27.36 11.67 -16.18
CA ARG A 84 -26.42 11.50 -15.03
C ARG A 84 -25.60 10.23 -15.18
N LYS A 85 -26.25 9.11 -15.54
CA LYS A 85 -25.59 7.84 -15.80
C LYS A 85 -24.62 7.94 -16.99
N GLU A 86 -25.07 8.51 -18.12
CA GLU A 86 -24.23 8.73 -19.29
C GLU A 86 -22.97 9.54 -18.96
N LEU A 87 -23.05 10.51 -18.04
CA LEU A 87 -21.87 11.26 -17.59
C LEU A 87 -20.87 10.33 -16.89
N ILE A 88 -21.33 9.46 -15.99
CA ILE A 88 -20.46 8.49 -15.31
C ILE A 88 -19.84 7.51 -16.30
N ASP A 89 -20.62 7.00 -17.26
CA ASP A 89 -20.14 6.10 -18.31
C ASP A 89 -19.06 6.76 -19.18
N GLN A 90 -19.21 8.06 -19.49
CA GLN A 90 -18.19 8.85 -20.19
C GLN A 90 -16.90 8.98 -19.36
N ILE A 91 -17.01 9.21 -18.05
CA ILE A 91 -15.83 9.24 -17.15
C ILE A 91 -15.13 7.90 -17.16
N ILE A 92 -15.85 6.81 -16.97
CA ILE A 92 -15.29 5.44 -16.99
C ILE A 92 -14.60 5.16 -18.33
N SER A 93 -15.24 5.51 -19.44
CA SER A 93 -14.65 5.36 -20.78
C SER A 93 -13.37 6.17 -20.93
N SER A 94 -13.34 7.42 -20.44
CA SER A 94 -12.14 8.26 -20.45
C SER A 94 -10.99 7.68 -19.62
N ILE A 95 -11.26 7.08 -18.47
CA ILE A 95 -10.24 6.42 -17.65
C ILE A 95 -9.70 5.19 -18.39
N LYS A 96 -10.57 4.39 -19.02
CA LYS A 96 -10.19 3.20 -19.79
C LYS A 96 -9.34 3.52 -21.03
N THR A 97 -9.60 4.64 -21.69
CA THR A 97 -8.86 5.07 -22.88
C THR A 97 -7.54 5.76 -22.58
N ASN A 98 -7.36 6.27 -21.35
CA ASN A 98 -6.16 6.95 -20.90
C ASN A 98 -5.56 6.32 -19.62
N PRO A 99 -5.24 5.01 -19.62
CA PRO A 99 -4.79 4.32 -18.42
C PRO A 99 -3.46 4.87 -17.90
N GLN A 100 -2.62 5.43 -18.77
CA GLN A 100 -1.33 6.02 -18.37
C GLN A 100 -1.48 7.25 -17.46
N LYS A 101 -2.58 8.00 -17.59
CA LYS A 101 -2.86 9.16 -16.72
C LYS A 101 -3.15 8.73 -15.27
N TYR A 102 -3.77 7.57 -15.09
CA TYR A 102 -4.24 7.07 -13.78
C TYR A 102 -3.37 5.94 -13.24
N GLU A 103 -2.35 5.49 -14.01
CA GLU A 103 -1.40 4.44 -13.64
C GLU A 103 -2.07 3.19 -13.03
N LYS A 104 -1.52 2.76 -11.88
CA LYS A 104 -2.01 1.58 -11.13
C LYS A 104 -3.38 1.82 -10.46
N ASP A 105 -3.83 3.06 -10.37
CA ASP A 105 -5.06 3.42 -9.67
C ASP A 105 -6.30 3.39 -10.59
N ALA A 106 -6.11 3.26 -11.92
CA ALA A 106 -7.21 3.18 -12.90
C ALA A 106 -8.27 2.11 -12.56
N PRO A 107 -7.94 0.85 -12.22
CA PRO A 107 -8.94 -0.15 -11.88
C PRO A 107 -9.79 0.23 -10.65
N VAL A 108 -9.16 0.86 -9.65
CA VAL A 108 -9.84 1.29 -8.42
C VAL A 108 -10.77 2.46 -8.70
N LEU A 109 -10.33 3.45 -9.49
CA LEU A 109 -11.16 4.58 -9.92
C LEU A 109 -12.38 4.09 -10.72
N ILE A 110 -12.19 3.17 -11.66
CA ILE A 110 -13.29 2.57 -12.41
C ILE A 110 -14.30 1.91 -11.46
N GLN A 111 -13.83 1.12 -10.49
CA GLN A 111 -14.70 0.48 -9.50
C GLN A 111 -15.50 1.51 -8.69
N LEU A 112 -14.89 2.60 -8.25
CA LEU A 112 -15.59 3.68 -7.53
C LEU A 112 -16.68 4.31 -8.38
N PHE A 113 -16.41 4.59 -9.66
CA PHE A 113 -17.40 5.13 -10.59
C PHE A 113 -18.49 4.11 -10.95
N GLU A 114 -18.18 2.81 -11.09
CA GLU A 114 -19.15 1.75 -11.29
C GLU A 114 -20.10 1.59 -10.09
N VAL A 115 -19.59 1.75 -8.86
CA VAL A 115 -20.43 1.78 -7.67
C VAL A 115 -21.31 3.02 -7.67
N LEU A 116 -20.74 4.19 -7.95
CA LEU A 116 -21.48 5.44 -8.01
C LEU A 116 -22.60 5.39 -9.07
N SER A 117 -22.35 4.79 -10.24
CA SER A 117 -23.34 4.71 -11.31
C SER A 117 -24.64 4.01 -10.92
N LYS A 118 -24.61 3.13 -9.89
CA LYS A 118 -25.78 2.42 -9.38
C LYS A 118 -26.74 3.33 -8.61
N TYR A 119 -26.24 4.44 -8.07
CA TYR A 119 -26.98 5.34 -7.20
C TYR A 119 -27.21 6.72 -7.83
N ILE A 120 -26.35 7.12 -8.78
CA ILE A 120 -26.29 8.48 -9.30
C ILE A 120 -27.58 8.93 -10.00
N GLU A 121 -28.37 8.00 -10.50
CA GLU A 121 -29.66 8.30 -11.15
C GLU A 121 -30.64 9.01 -10.21
N THR A 122 -30.63 8.65 -8.94
CA THR A 122 -31.55 9.16 -7.93
C THR A 122 -30.95 10.28 -7.08
N TRP A 123 -29.65 10.49 -7.13
CA TRP A 123 -28.96 11.45 -6.26
C TRP A 123 -29.18 12.90 -6.68
N SER A 124 -29.59 13.74 -5.73
CA SER A 124 -29.60 15.17 -5.84
C SER A 124 -28.17 15.75 -5.79
N GLU A 125 -28.03 17.04 -6.15
CA GLU A 125 -26.75 17.74 -6.01
C GLU A 125 -26.26 17.74 -4.55
N LEU A 126 -27.20 17.81 -3.58
CA LEU A 126 -26.86 17.76 -2.17
C LEU A 126 -26.21 16.41 -1.80
N GLU A 127 -26.78 15.29 -2.24
CA GLU A 127 -26.23 13.95 -1.97
C GLU A 127 -24.86 13.75 -2.63
N VAL A 128 -24.64 14.32 -3.82
CA VAL A 128 -23.32 14.34 -4.45
C VAL A 128 -22.33 15.17 -3.63
N ARG A 129 -22.75 16.30 -3.05
CA ARG A 129 -21.91 17.09 -2.14
C ARG A 129 -21.58 16.36 -0.84
N GLU A 130 -22.55 15.64 -0.26
CA GLU A 130 -22.33 14.82 0.92
C GLU A 130 -21.32 13.68 0.68
N LEU A 131 -21.24 13.15 -0.52
CA LEU A 131 -20.17 12.22 -0.92
C LEU A 131 -18.79 12.79 -0.61
N TYR A 132 -18.54 14.07 -0.90
CA TYR A 132 -17.24 14.71 -0.68
C TYR A 132 -16.97 15.07 0.78
N THR A 133 -18.00 15.47 1.52
CA THR A 133 -17.85 16.05 2.86
C THR A 133 -17.89 15.00 3.97
N SER A 134 -18.56 13.89 3.75
CA SER A 134 -18.74 12.85 4.78
C SER A 134 -18.30 11.45 4.32
N THR A 135 -18.76 10.99 3.15
CA THR A 135 -18.55 9.59 2.73
C THR A 135 -17.07 9.31 2.43
N ILE A 136 -16.40 10.17 1.67
CA ILE A 136 -14.98 9.97 1.31
C ILE A 136 -14.05 9.97 2.53
N PRO A 137 -14.15 10.90 3.49
CA PRO A 137 -13.39 10.84 4.74
C PRO A 137 -13.63 9.55 5.54
N ASN A 138 -14.89 9.06 5.56
CA ASN A 138 -15.23 7.81 6.24
C ASN A 138 -14.58 6.59 5.59
N LEU A 139 -14.43 6.54 4.26
CA LEU A 139 -13.77 5.43 3.56
C LEU A 139 -12.33 5.22 4.01
N VAL A 140 -11.59 6.29 4.30
CA VAL A 140 -10.23 6.18 4.87
C VAL A 140 -10.27 5.54 6.26
N SER A 141 -11.22 5.95 7.09
CA SER A 141 -11.40 5.37 8.43
C SER A 141 -11.81 3.90 8.37
N GLU A 142 -12.70 3.54 7.46
CA GLU A 142 -13.11 2.15 7.20
C GLU A 142 -11.92 1.29 6.76
N PHE A 143 -11.07 1.81 5.89
CA PHE A 143 -9.86 1.12 5.49
C PHE A 143 -8.90 0.88 6.68
N VAL A 144 -8.68 1.89 7.53
CA VAL A 144 -7.84 1.72 8.72
C VAL A 144 -8.43 0.67 9.66
N ASN A 145 -9.76 0.65 9.83
CA ASN A 145 -10.43 -0.37 10.64
C ASN A 145 -10.33 -1.77 10.02
N TYR A 146 -10.47 -1.87 8.69
CA TYR A 146 -10.24 -3.11 7.96
C TYR A 146 -8.83 -3.66 8.22
N LEU A 147 -7.79 -2.82 8.08
CA LEU A 147 -6.42 -3.24 8.33
C LEU A 147 -6.20 -3.75 9.75
N ARG A 148 -6.75 -3.05 10.74
CA ARG A 148 -6.65 -3.44 12.16
C ARG A 148 -7.34 -4.77 12.47
N GLY A 149 -8.42 -5.09 11.75
CA GLY A 149 -9.12 -6.37 11.87
C GLY A 149 -8.48 -7.51 11.11
N ARG A 150 -7.66 -7.21 10.09
CA ARG A 150 -7.11 -8.19 9.16
C ARG A 150 -5.66 -8.57 9.45
N PHE A 151 -4.85 -7.60 9.87
CA PHE A 151 -3.40 -7.75 10.06
C PHE A 151 -2.95 -7.14 11.38
N ASN A 152 -1.85 -7.65 11.92
CA ASN A 152 -1.26 -7.10 13.12
C ASN A 152 -0.38 -5.86 12.82
N ARG A 153 -0.48 -4.86 13.67
CA ARG A 153 0.43 -3.73 13.62
C ARG A 153 1.66 -4.00 14.48
N VAL A 154 2.83 -3.85 13.88
CA VAL A 154 4.12 -3.96 14.58
C VAL A 154 4.78 -2.58 14.56
N ALA A 155 5.16 -2.08 15.75
CA ALA A 155 5.88 -0.82 15.90
C ALA A 155 7.35 -1.12 16.22
N PRO A 156 8.30 -0.72 15.33
CA PRO A 156 9.72 -0.84 15.61
C PRO A 156 10.12 -0.02 16.82
N TYR A 157 11.13 -0.49 17.58
CA TYR A 157 11.72 0.28 18.65
C TYR A 157 12.31 1.60 18.10
N SER A 158 12.00 2.71 18.79
CA SER A 158 12.52 4.03 18.43
C SER A 158 13.54 4.49 19.47
N PRO A 159 14.83 4.57 19.14
CA PRO A 159 15.89 4.98 20.08
C PRO A 159 15.89 6.49 20.28
N SER A 160 14.98 7.03 21.07
CA SER A 160 14.87 8.48 21.30
C SER A 160 15.93 9.02 22.29
N THR A 161 16.45 8.21 23.20
CA THR A 161 17.29 8.63 24.32
C THR A 161 18.68 7.99 24.38
N ASP A 162 18.92 6.88 23.68
CA ASP A 162 20.18 6.14 23.72
C ASP A 162 21.16 6.65 22.65
N LEU A 163 22.34 7.16 23.11
CA LEU A 163 23.35 7.74 22.22
C LEU A 163 24.02 6.69 21.33
N GLU A 164 24.32 5.50 21.85
CA GLU A 164 24.96 4.42 21.08
C GLU A 164 24.01 3.92 19.96
N LEU A 165 22.74 3.79 20.28
CA LEU A 165 21.70 3.44 19.30
C LEU A 165 21.51 4.53 18.24
N LYS A 166 21.66 5.81 18.61
CA LYS A 166 21.62 6.91 17.64
C LYS A 166 22.78 6.86 16.63
N GLU A 167 23.97 6.47 17.04
CA GLU A 167 25.11 6.31 16.13
C GLU A 167 24.87 5.15 15.16
N LYS A 168 24.47 3.98 15.66
CA LYS A 168 24.11 2.85 14.79
C LYS A 168 22.99 3.17 13.82
N THR A 169 21.97 3.94 14.24
CA THR A 169 20.90 4.36 13.32
C THR A 169 21.38 5.31 12.23
N LYS A 170 22.39 6.15 12.50
CA LYS A 170 23.02 6.98 11.46
C LYS A 170 23.73 6.13 10.41
N ASP A 171 24.45 5.09 10.85
CA ASP A 171 25.14 4.16 9.93
C ASP A 171 24.12 3.44 9.05
N ILE A 172 23.02 2.95 9.62
CA ILE A 172 21.94 2.33 8.87
C ILE A 172 21.35 3.31 7.84
N GLN A 173 21.04 4.54 8.25
CA GLN A 173 20.50 5.57 7.35
C GLN A 173 21.49 5.92 6.23
N SER A 174 22.79 5.95 6.53
CA SER A 174 23.85 6.15 5.53
C SER A 174 23.85 5.04 4.50
N VAL A 175 23.79 3.77 4.94
CA VAL A 175 23.73 2.60 4.05
C VAL A 175 22.47 2.62 3.19
N LEU A 176 21.30 2.88 3.80
CA LEU A 176 20.04 2.96 3.07
C LEU A 176 20.04 4.07 2.01
N SER A 177 20.68 5.21 2.30
CA SER A 177 20.83 6.30 1.33
C SER A 177 21.71 5.94 0.13
N GLN A 178 22.63 4.97 0.27
CA GLN A 178 23.46 4.47 -0.83
C GLN A 178 22.75 3.41 -1.69
N VAL A 179 21.74 2.74 -1.15
CA VAL A 179 20.96 1.72 -1.86
C VAL A 179 19.73 2.34 -2.51
N PHE A 180 19.00 3.17 -1.79
CA PHE A 180 17.77 3.85 -2.21
C PHE A 180 18.09 5.28 -2.65
N ILE A 181 18.64 5.42 -3.86
CA ILE A 181 19.21 6.68 -4.35
C ILE A 181 18.14 7.61 -4.95
N LYS A 182 17.08 7.03 -5.53
CA LYS A 182 16.10 7.80 -6.29
C LYS A 182 15.10 8.50 -5.35
N PRO A 183 14.61 9.71 -5.71
CA PRO A 183 13.64 10.44 -4.88
C PRO A 183 12.36 9.64 -4.57
N TYR A 184 11.90 8.81 -5.50
CA TYR A 184 10.70 7.98 -5.32
C TYR A 184 10.94 6.75 -4.42
N ASP A 185 12.21 6.41 -4.12
CA ASP A 185 12.53 5.31 -3.17
C ASP A 185 12.38 5.74 -1.70
N SER A 186 11.85 6.93 -1.41
CA SER A 186 11.82 7.48 -0.04
C SER A 186 10.98 6.64 0.92
N ASN A 187 9.86 6.07 0.47
CA ASN A 187 9.00 5.20 1.28
C ASN A 187 9.64 3.83 1.45
N ASP A 188 10.18 3.24 0.37
CA ASP A 188 10.92 1.99 0.41
C ASP A 188 12.06 2.05 1.42
N ARG A 189 12.80 3.17 1.44
CA ARG A 189 13.86 3.42 2.42
C ARG A 189 13.35 3.43 3.87
N LYS A 190 12.21 4.08 4.13
CA LYS A 190 11.59 4.13 5.46
C LYS A 190 11.10 2.75 5.89
N ILE A 191 10.44 2.01 4.98
CA ILE A 191 9.97 0.64 5.24
C ILE A 191 11.17 -0.26 5.57
N THR A 192 12.24 -0.16 4.78
CA THR A 192 13.47 -0.94 5.01
C THR A 192 14.11 -0.58 6.34
N TYR A 193 14.10 0.70 6.72
CA TYR A 193 14.54 1.13 8.04
C TYR A 193 13.71 0.47 9.15
N ASP A 194 12.39 0.47 9.06
CA ASP A 194 11.51 -0.20 10.02
C ASP A 194 11.84 -1.70 10.16
N ILE A 195 12.09 -2.40 9.04
CA ILE A 195 12.48 -3.82 9.03
C ILE A 195 13.79 -4.03 9.79
N LEU A 196 14.80 -3.20 9.52
CA LEU A 196 16.10 -3.28 10.19
C LEU A 196 15.99 -2.97 11.69
N MET A 197 15.18 -2.00 12.07
CA MET A 197 14.94 -1.67 13.47
C MET A 197 14.28 -2.84 14.21
N LEU A 198 13.30 -3.49 13.59
CA LEU A 198 12.63 -4.65 14.17
C LEU A 198 13.59 -5.82 14.41
N ILE A 199 14.49 -6.11 13.47
CA ILE A 199 15.41 -7.22 13.61
C ILE A 199 16.54 -6.94 14.59
N LEU A 200 16.98 -5.69 14.69
CA LEU A 200 18.11 -5.31 15.55
C LEU A 200 17.68 -5.09 16.99
N TRP A 201 16.56 -4.42 17.21
CA TRP A 201 16.12 -3.99 18.56
C TRP A 201 14.70 -4.45 18.92
N GLY A 202 13.95 -5.05 17.98
CA GLY A 202 12.59 -5.51 18.24
C GLY A 202 11.56 -4.38 18.21
N THR A 203 10.50 -4.55 19.00
CA THR A 203 9.39 -3.61 19.08
C THR A 203 9.53 -2.64 20.26
N ASP A 204 8.75 -1.57 20.25
CA ASP A 204 8.55 -0.65 21.37
C ASP A 204 8.07 -1.35 22.67
N LYS A 205 7.46 -2.54 22.54
CA LYS A 205 7.03 -3.38 23.67
C LYS A 205 8.06 -4.41 24.11
N GLY A 206 9.28 -4.36 23.60
CA GLY A 206 10.38 -5.27 23.97
C GLY A 206 10.29 -6.66 23.33
N ILE A 207 9.45 -6.86 22.30
CA ILE A 207 9.38 -8.11 21.57
C ILE A 207 10.55 -8.16 20.58
N THR A 208 11.38 -9.22 20.64
CA THR A 208 12.49 -9.44 19.72
C THR A 208 12.18 -10.54 18.71
N PHE A 209 12.71 -10.39 17.49
CA PHE A 209 12.53 -11.36 16.42
C PHE A 209 13.84 -12.03 16.06
N SER A 210 13.82 -13.35 15.91
CA SER A 210 14.94 -14.12 15.36
C SER A 210 15.07 -13.91 13.85
N THR A 211 13.93 -13.81 13.18
CA THR A 211 13.85 -13.61 11.73
C THR A 211 12.70 -12.67 11.39
N VAL A 212 12.91 -11.81 10.42
CA VAL A 212 11.88 -10.97 9.79
C VAL A 212 11.80 -11.35 8.32
N THR A 213 10.61 -11.76 7.87
CA THR A 213 10.33 -11.96 6.45
C THR A 213 9.48 -10.80 5.95
N PHE A 214 9.94 -10.13 4.91
CA PHE A 214 9.21 -9.04 4.27
C PHE A 214 8.73 -9.48 2.89
N TYR A 215 7.44 -9.35 2.66
CA TYR A 215 6.77 -9.72 1.43
C TYR A 215 6.44 -8.48 0.61
N THR A 216 6.87 -8.47 -0.65
CA THR A 216 6.55 -7.43 -1.64
C THR A 216 6.43 -8.02 -3.03
N ASN A 217 5.53 -7.48 -3.85
CA ASN A 217 5.44 -7.77 -5.28
C ASN A 217 6.08 -6.66 -6.14
N ASP A 218 6.69 -5.66 -5.52
CA ASP A 218 7.43 -4.61 -6.23
C ASP A 218 8.83 -5.10 -6.60
N HIS A 219 9.04 -5.38 -7.89
CA HIS A 219 10.31 -5.89 -8.39
C HIS A 219 11.48 -4.92 -8.21
N ALA A 220 11.22 -3.61 -8.31
CA ALA A 220 12.27 -2.59 -8.14
C ALA A 220 12.69 -2.52 -6.67
N PHE A 221 11.73 -2.51 -5.78
CA PHE A 221 11.98 -2.55 -4.34
C PHE A 221 12.69 -3.85 -3.94
N LEU A 222 12.22 -5.00 -4.38
CA LEU A 222 12.85 -6.29 -4.09
C LEU A 222 14.31 -6.32 -4.57
N LYS A 223 14.61 -5.78 -5.76
CA LYS A 223 15.99 -5.67 -6.27
C LYS A 223 16.88 -4.81 -5.35
N ASN A 224 16.37 -3.70 -4.83
CA ASN A 224 17.10 -2.87 -3.89
C ASN A 224 17.34 -3.60 -2.56
N LEU A 225 16.36 -4.36 -2.06
CA LEU A 225 16.50 -5.18 -0.85
C LEU A 225 17.55 -6.30 -1.01
N ILE A 226 17.56 -6.98 -2.14
CA ILE A 226 18.57 -8.00 -2.47
C ILE A 226 19.98 -7.36 -2.57
N ASN A 227 20.08 -6.18 -3.18
CA ASN A 227 21.34 -5.43 -3.23
C ASN A 227 21.82 -5.02 -1.82
N LEU A 228 20.91 -4.55 -0.96
CA LEU A 228 21.20 -4.27 0.44
C LEU A 228 21.73 -5.52 1.16
N GLN A 229 21.04 -6.65 1.00
CA GLN A 229 21.41 -7.92 1.63
C GLN A 229 22.78 -8.42 1.16
N SER A 230 23.09 -8.31 -0.12
CA SER A 230 24.36 -8.79 -0.67
C SER A 230 25.56 -7.93 -0.28
N LYS A 231 25.39 -6.61 -0.15
CA LYS A 231 26.47 -5.66 0.11
C LYS A 231 26.70 -5.34 1.59
N TYR A 232 25.67 -5.33 2.39
CA TYR A 232 25.70 -4.78 3.74
C TYR A 232 25.20 -5.75 4.83
N MET A 233 24.93 -7.01 4.48
CA MET A 233 24.54 -8.04 5.44
C MET A 233 25.48 -9.26 5.33
N GLY A 234 25.85 -9.82 6.47
CA GLY A 234 26.69 -11.02 6.58
C GLY A 234 27.93 -10.81 7.44
N ASP A 235 28.36 -11.84 8.13
CA ASP A 235 29.41 -11.79 9.16
C ASP A 235 30.80 -11.47 8.61
N SER A 236 31.05 -11.70 7.33
CA SER A 236 32.33 -11.41 6.67
C SER A 236 32.52 -9.95 6.25
N ASN A 237 31.49 -9.12 6.39
CA ASN A 237 31.55 -7.70 6.02
C ASN A 237 31.72 -6.83 7.28
N PRO A 238 32.85 -6.11 7.47
CA PRO A 238 33.09 -5.24 8.63
C PRO A 238 32.09 -4.07 8.71
N LYS A 239 31.37 -3.78 7.63
CA LYS A 239 30.29 -2.78 7.58
C LYS A 239 28.90 -3.45 7.62
N SER A 240 28.81 -4.70 8.06
CA SER A 240 27.54 -5.40 8.15
C SER A 240 26.60 -4.72 9.15
N ILE A 241 25.40 -4.46 8.71
CA ILE A 241 24.35 -3.87 9.56
C ILE A 241 23.49 -4.94 10.22
N CYS A 242 23.48 -6.17 9.70
CA CYS A 242 22.67 -7.28 10.20
C CYS A 242 23.20 -8.61 9.65
N ALA A 243 22.98 -9.70 10.40
CA ALA A 243 23.19 -11.05 9.91
C ALA A 243 22.19 -11.38 8.77
N ARG A 244 22.69 -11.91 7.66
CA ARG A 244 21.93 -12.10 6.43
C ARG A 244 20.72 -13.05 6.61
N GLU A 245 20.90 -14.11 7.38
CA GLU A 245 19.89 -15.13 7.66
C GLU A 245 18.71 -14.64 8.52
N ARG A 246 18.88 -13.49 9.19
CA ARG A 246 17.83 -12.91 10.03
C ARG A 246 16.76 -12.15 9.24
N ILE A 247 17.03 -11.81 7.97
CA ILE A 247 16.09 -11.09 7.10
C ILE A 247 15.89 -11.86 5.82
N ARG A 248 14.62 -12.06 5.47
CA ARG A 248 14.20 -12.68 4.21
C ARG A 248 13.33 -11.71 3.44
N PHE A 249 13.56 -11.63 2.12
CA PHE A 249 12.74 -10.85 1.19
C PHE A 249 12.11 -11.81 0.19
N SER A 250 10.79 -11.71 0.00
CA SER A 250 10.07 -12.65 -0.84
C SER A 250 8.96 -11.98 -1.63
N ASN A 251 8.75 -12.46 -2.87
CA ASN A 251 7.55 -12.15 -3.63
C ASN A 251 6.52 -13.27 -3.38
N PRO A 252 5.36 -12.96 -2.75
CA PRO A 252 4.38 -13.98 -2.40
C PRO A 252 3.63 -14.55 -3.62
N TYR A 253 3.79 -13.94 -4.80
CA TYR A 253 3.14 -14.36 -6.05
C TYR A 253 4.00 -15.30 -6.89
N ASN A 254 5.20 -15.65 -6.43
CA ASN A 254 5.98 -16.70 -7.07
C ASN A 254 5.31 -18.06 -6.90
N GLU A 255 5.41 -18.94 -7.89
CA GLU A 255 4.69 -20.24 -7.97
C GLU A 255 4.90 -21.13 -6.74
N SER A 256 6.03 -21.03 -6.05
CA SER A 256 6.33 -21.76 -4.82
C SER A 256 5.34 -21.51 -3.66
N TYR A 257 4.66 -20.37 -3.67
CA TYR A 257 3.64 -20.01 -2.67
C TYR A 257 2.19 -20.26 -3.14
N LEU A 258 1.99 -20.52 -4.43
CA LEU A 258 0.65 -20.66 -5.04
C LEU A 258 0.16 -22.12 -5.10
N GLY A 259 0.94 -23.08 -4.66
CA GLY A 259 0.53 -24.49 -4.62
C GLY A 259 1.62 -25.46 -5.05
N GLY A 260 2.67 -25.57 -4.28
CA GLY A 260 3.66 -26.61 -4.45
C GLY A 260 4.54 -26.70 -3.21
N GLU A 261 4.86 -27.88 -2.79
CA GLU A 261 5.74 -28.18 -1.67
C GLU A 261 7.00 -27.31 -1.73
N THR A 262 7.30 -26.69 -0.61
CA THR A 262 8.53 -25.91 -0.41
C THR A 262 9.73 -26.78 -0.67
N SER A 263 10.39 -26.60 -1.81
CA SER A 263 11.79 -26.99 -1.91
C SER A 263 12.59 -25.97 -1.08
N GLU A 264 13.01 -26.39 0.10
CA GLU A 264 14.05 -25.73 0.88
C GLU A 264 15.29 -25.54 -0.01
N VAL A 265 15.69 -24.29 -0.22
CA VAL A 265 17.02 -23.94 -0.68
C VAL A 265 17.64 -22.97 0.31
#